data_7c689bb208a1e2dcc48f480f6f4e2a06
#
_entry.id   7c689bb208a1e2dcc48f480f6f4e2a06
#
_cell.length_a   1.000
_cell.length_b   1.000
_cell.length_c   1.000
_cell.angle_alpha   90.00
_cell.angle_beta   90.00
_cell.angle_gamma   90.00
#
_symmetry.space_group_name_H-M   'P 1'
#
loop_
_entity.id
_entity.type
_entity.pdbx_description
1 polymer ?
#
loop_
_entity_poly.entity_id
_entity_poly.type
_entity_poly.pdbx_seq_one_letter_code
_entity_poly.pdbx_strand_id
1 'polypeptide(L)'
;LSGDWGTWVYRALTFLVISCPCALVISIPLSFFAGLGGASRAGVLVKGSNYLETLSKTRVVVFDKTGTLTQGVFDVTGVHHNTMPQKKVLEYAALAECASSHPISKSLQRAYGGEIDRHRVTDVQEISGNGITAKVDGTDVAVGNSKLMDRLGIAWHDCHSVGTIIHLAIDGQYAGHIVISDVVKPHAKEAIAALKQAGVEKTVMLTGDIRRVADHVAGELCVDEVH
;
A
#
# COMPACT_ATOMS: atom_id res chain seq x y z
N LEU A 1 -25.24 -56.64 49.21
CA LEU A 1 -25.68 -55.38 48.61
C LEU A 1 -26.59 -54.70 49.62
N SER A 2 -26.07 -53.68 50.34
CA SER A 2 -26.87 -52.89 51.27
C SER A 2 -27.94 -52.17 50.47
N GLY A 3 -29.23 -52.33 50.85
CA GLY A 3 -30.39 -51.81 50.16
C GLY A 3 -30.59 -50.27 50.31
N ASP A 4 -29.53 -49.52 50.58
CA ASP A 4 -29.56 -48.06 50.67
C ASP A 4 -29.40 -47.43 49.26
N TRP A 5 -30.48 -47.40 48.53
CA TRP A 5 -30.58 -46.76 47.24
C TRP A 5 -30.22 -45.27 47.26
N GLY A 6 -30.54 -44.58 48.37
CA GLY A 6 -30.24 -43.14 48.51
C GLY A 6 -28.73 -42.85 48.46
N THR A 7 -27.95 -43.65 49.20
CA THR A 7 -26.49 -43.52 49.19
C THR A 7 -25.87 -43.87 47.83
N TRP A 8 -26.39 -44.88 47.15
CA TRP A 8 -25.87 -45.23 45.82
C TRP A 8 -26.22 -44.20 44.75
N VAL A 9 -27.43 -43.66 44.74
CA VAL A 9 -27.82 -42.55 43.85
C VAL A 9 -26.98 -41.31 44.13
N TYR A 10 -26.78 -40.94 45.37
CA TYR A 10 -25.93 -39.81 45.76
C TYR A 10 -24.49 -39.99 45.24
N ARG A 11 -23.90 -41.16 45.44
CA ARG A 11 -22.54 -41.47 44.96
C ARG A 11 -22.47 -41.42 43.44
N ALA A 12 -23.45 -41.95 42.71
CA ALA A 12 -23.52 -41.92 41.27
C ALA A 12 -23.63 -40.46 40.74
N LEU A 13 -24.49 -39.64 41.34
CA LEU A 13 -24.61 -38.23 40.97
C LEU A 13 -23.34 -37.44 41.28
N THR A 14 -22.71 -37.68 42.42
CA THR A 14 -21.43 -37.07 42.81
C THR A 14 -20.34 -37.46 41.80
N PHE A 15 -20.27 -38.72 41.41
CA PHE A 15 -19.32 -39.19 40.38
C PHE A 15 -19.55 -38.48 39.02
N LEU A 16 -20.79 -38.35 38.57
CA LEU A 16 -21.15 -37.64 37.36
C LEU A 16 -20.74 -36.16 37.41
N VAL A 17 -20.99 -35.47 38.55
CA VAL A 17 -20.59 -34.04 38.69
C VAL A 17 -19.08 -33.89 38.72
N ILE A 18 -18.33 -34.78 39.41
CA ILE A 18 -16.86 -34.71 39.45
C ILE A 18 -16.25 -35.06 38.09
N SER A 19 -16.87 -35.98 37.35
CA SER A 19 -16.40 -36.42 36.04
C SER A 19 -16.73 -35.41 34.94
N CYS A 20 -17.59 -34.42 35.22
CA CYS A 20 -17.93 -33.41 34.26
C CYS A 20 -16.81 -32.35 34.21
N PRO A 21 -16.06 -32.15 33.11
CA PRO A 21 -15.06 -31.10 32.98
C PRO A 21 -15.71 -29.74 32.69
N CYS A 22 -16.75 -29.38 33.53
CA CYS A 22 -17.60 -28.23 33.28
C CYS A 22 -16.80 -26.92 33.17
N ALA A 23 -15.76 -26.75 33.97
CA ALA A 23 -14.87 -25.60 33.89
C ALA A 23 -14.19 -25.52 32.51
N LEU A 24 -13.76 -26.64 31.94
CA LEU A 24 -13.10 -26.71 30.63
C LEU A 24 -14.11 -26.51 29.49
N VAL A 25 -15.27 -27.14 29.57
CA VAL A 25 -16.32 -27.09 28.54
C VAL A 25 -16.95 -25.71 28.39
N ILE A 26 -17.00 -24.94 29.47
CA ILE A 26 -17.59 -23.57 29.48
C ILE A 26 -16.48 -22.52 29.23
N SER A 27 -15.32 -22.64 29.89
CA SER A 27 -14.31 -21.59 29.87
C SER A 27 -13.64 -21.44 28.50
N ILE A 28 -13.41 -22.56 27.80
CA ILE A 28 -12.78 -22.51 26.47
C ILE A 28 -13.64 -21.77 25.46
N PRO A 29 -14.92 -22.13 25.20
CA PRO A 29 -15.78 -21.36 24.31
C PRO A 29 -15.92 -19.91 24.73
N LEU A 30 -16.09 -19.61 26.04
CA LEU A 30 -16.22 -18.25 26.53
C LEU A 30 -14.98 -17.40 26.21
N SER A 31 -13.78 -17.95 26.37
CA SER A 31 -12.52 -17.29 26.01
C SER A 31 -12.44 -16.96 24.51
N PHE A 32 -12.86 -17.91 23.67
CA PHE A 32 -12.92 -17.65 22.23
C PHE A 32 -13.95 -16.60 21.85
N PHE A 33 -15.14 -16.61 22.47
CA PHE A 33 -16.15 -15.57 22.23
C PHE A 33 -15.65 -14.19 22.67
N ALA A 34 -14.96 -14.11 23.80
CA ALA A 34 -14.35 -12.87 24.26
C ALA A 34 -13.27 -12.37 23.28
N GLY A 35 -12.42 -13.27 22.78
CA GLY A 35 -11.40 -12.97 21.77
C GLY A 35 -11.98 -12.50 20.43
N LEU A 36 -13.00 -13.21 19.91
CA LEU A 36 -13.71 -12.82 18.69
C LEU A 36 -14.41 -11.47 18.84
N GLY A 37 -15.05 -11.23 20.01
CA GLY A 37 -15.69 -9.95 20.33
C GLY A 37 -14.67 -8.81 20.42
N GLY A 38 -13.50 -9.05 20.99
CA GLY A 38 -12.38 -8.10 21.04
C GLY A 38 -11.86 -7.77 19.64
N ALA A 39 -11.62 -8.76 18.81
CA ALA A 39 -11.18 -8.58 17.41
C ALA A 39 -12.23 -7.76 16.62
N SER A 40 -13.52 -8.09 16.75
CA SER A 40 -14.60 -7.37 16.10
C SER A 40 -14.67 -5.89 16.49
N ARG A 41 -14.46 -5.58 17.78
CA ARG A 41 -14.39 -4.19 18.25
C ARG A 41 -13.20 -3.41 17.67
N ALA A 42 -12.12 -4.11 17.37
CA ALA A 42 -10.96 -3.53 16.69
C ALA A 42 -11.12 -3.46 15.15
N GLY A 43 -12.30 -3.78 14.61
CA GLY A 43 -12.58 -3.77 13.18
C GLY A 43 -12.07 -5.01 12.43
N VAL A 44 -11.66 -6.06 13.14
CA VAL A 44 -11.14 -7.31 12.55
C VAL A 44 -12.20 -8.40 12.59
N LEU A 45 -12.65 -8.86 11.43
CA LEU A 45 -13.58 -9.97 11.30
C LEU A 45 -12.82 -11.32 11.28
N VAL A 46 -12.89 -12.06 12.37
CA VAL A 46 -12.35 -13.42 12.46
C VAL A 46 -13.47 -14.44 12.23
N LYS A 47 -13.34 -15.30 11.22
CA LYS A 47 -14.41 -16.21 10.76
C LYS A 47 -14.60 -17.48 11.62
N GLY A 48 -13.94 -17.57 12.75
CA GLY A 48 -14.09 -18.70 13.69
C GLY A 48 -12.93 -18.80 14.69
N SER A 49 -13.13 -19.55 15.76
CA SER A 49 -12.16 -19.71 16.85
C SER A 49 -10.87 -20.39 16.40
N ASN A 50 -10.95 -21.35 15.46
CA ASN A 50 -9.80 -22.01 14.86
C ASN A 50 -8.87 -21.05 14.12
N TYR A 51 -9.40 -20.02 13.47
CA TYR A 51 -8.60 -18.98 12.82
C TYR A 51 -7.90 -18.08 13.85
N LEU A 52 -8.56 -17.77 14.97
CA LEU A 52 -7.94 -17.01 16.05
C LEU A 52 -6.75 -17.77 16.65
N GLU A 53 -6.91 -19.08 16.86
CA GLU A 53 -5.82 -19.95 17.32
C GLU A 53 -4.69 -20.06 16.29
N THR A 54 -5.01 -20.20 15.00
CA THR A 54 -4.00 -20.24 13.94
C THR A 54 -3.23 -18.93 13.87
N LEU A 55 -3.93 -17.79 13.97
CA LEU A 55 -3.31 -16.47 13.96
C LEU A 55 -2.33 -16.29 15.12
N SER A 56 -2.64 -16.81 16.32
CA SER A 56 -1.75 -16.76 17.48
C SER A 56 -0.44 -17.54 17.31
N LYS A 57 -0.39 -18.47 16.34
CA LYS A 57 0.79 -19.29 16.00
C LYS A 57 1.54 -18.77 14.78
N THR A 58 1.13 -17.63 14.23
CA THR A 58 1.73 -17.04 13.03
C THR A 58 3.16 -16.60 13.31
N ARG A 59 4.11 -17.09 12.53
CA ARG A 59 5.54 -16.76 12.64
C ARG A 59 6.02 -15.89 11.47
N VAL A 60 5.41 -16.05 10.32
CA VAL A 60 5.76 -15.30 9.11
C VAL A 60 4.54 -14.54 8.61
N VAL A 61 4.71 -13.26 8.34
CA VAL A 61 3.67 -12.42 7.73
C VAL A 61 4.16 -11.89 6.41
N VAL A 62 3.36 -12.09 5.36
CA VAL A 62 3.66 -11.65 4.01
C VAL A 62 2.68 -10.54 3.65
N PHE A 63 3.22 -9.39 3.26
CA PHE A 63 2.44 -8.20 2.88
C PHE A 63 2.54 -7.96 1.38
N ASP A 64 1.43 -7.65 0.75
CA ASP A 64 1.47 -6.90 -0.50
C ASP A 64 1.86 -5.44 -0.21
N LYS A 65 2.66 -4.83 -1.09
CA LYS A 65 3.08 -3.43 -0.92
C LYS A 65 1.92 -2.48 -1.16
N THR A 66 1.36 -2.53 -2.38
CA THR A 66 0.45 -1.48 -2.88
C THR A 66 -0.95 -1.60 -2.27
N GLY A 67 -1.42 -0.52 -1.62
CA GLY A 67 -2.72 -0.50 -0.94
C GLY A 67 -2.74 -1.19 0.43
N THR A 68 -1.70 -1.97 0.79
CA THR A 68 -1.57 -2.64 2.10
C THR A 68 -0.58 -1.89 3.00
N LEU A 69 0.69 -1.87 2.67
CA LEU A 69 1.71 -1.09 3.38
C LEU A 69 1.72 0.38 2.92
N THR A 70 1.31 0.63 1.70
CA THR A 70 1.13 1.95 1.12
C THR A 70 -0.36 2.28 0.95
N GLN A 71 -0.65 3.54 0.65
CA GLN A 71 -2.03 4.01 0.47
C GLN A 71 -2.61 3.63 -0.90
N GLY A 72 -1.78 3.16 -1.85
CA GLY A 72 -2.16 2.99 -3.25
C GLY A 72 -2.43 4.33 -3.95
N VAL A 73 -1.95 5.40 -3.35
CA VAL A 73 -2.05 6.76 -3.88
C VAL A 73 -0.66 7.24 -4.24
N PHE A 74 -0.49 7.54 -5.51
CA PHE A 74 0.75 8.09 -6.04
C PHE A 74 0.78 9.60 -5.80
N ASP A 75 1.83 10.11 -5.19
CA ASP A 75 2.03 11.54 -4.97
C ASP A 75 3.38 12.00 -5.54
N VAL A 76 3.43 13.27 -5.93
CA VAL A 76 4.65 13.92 -6.37
C VAL A 76 5.55 14.15 -5.16
N THR A 77 6.69 13.48 -5.12
CA THR A 77 7.66 13.57 -4.02
C THR A 77 8.83 14.51 -4.34
N GLY A 78 9.03 14.87 -5.61
CA GLY A 78 10.07 15.81 -5.99
C GLY A 78 9.95 16.30 -7.44
N VAL A 79 10.53 17.46 -7.71
CA VAL A 79 10.74 18.02 -9.06
C VAL A 79 12.19 18.45 -9.14
N HIS A 80 12.94 17.88 -10.09
CA HIS A 80 14.39 18.07 -10.18
C HIS A 80 14.83 18.49 -11.59
N HIS A 81 16.02 19.08 -11.68
CA HIS A 81 16.64 19.54 -12.92
C HIS A 81 15.72 20.44 -13.76
N ASN A 82 14.87 21.21 -13.10
CA ASN A 82 13.90 22.09 -13.73
C ASN A 82 14.55 23.40 -14.20
N THR A 83 14.31 23.72 -15.47
CA THR A 83 14.75 24.99 -16.10
C THR A 83 13.81 26.14 -15.81
N MET A 84 12.67 25.87 -15.19
CA MET A 84 11.60 26.82 -14.84
C MET A 84 11.09 26.59 -13.42
N PRO A 85 10.29 27.49 -12.85
CA PRO A 85 9.70 27.30 -11.52
C PRO A 85 8.93 25.98 -11.43
N GLN A 86 9.09 25.25 -10.33
CA GLN A 86 8.46 23.97 -10.08
C GLN A 86 6.95 23.95 -10.36
N LYS A 87 6.26 25.03 -9.98
CA LYS A 87 4.82 25.19 -10.23
C LYS A 87 4.48 25.14 -11.71
N LYS A 88 5.33 25.73 -12.58
CA LYS A 88 5.14 25.67 -14.03
C LYS A 88 5.40 24.29 -14.61
N VAL A 89 6.42 23.58 -14.11
CA VAL A 89 6.69 22.18 -14.49
C VAL A 89 5.46 21.32 -14.21
N LEU A 90 4.88 21.46 -13.01
CA LEU A 90 3.66 20.74 -12.62
C LEU A 90 2.43 21.17 -13.44
N GLU A 91 2.30 22.47 -13.76
CA GLU A 91 1.21 22.97 -14.61
C GLU A 91 1.24 22.33 -16.00
N TYR A 92 2.38 22.40 -16.70
CA TYR A 92 2.51 21.82 -18.05
C TYR A 92 2.29 20.30 -18.02
N ALA A 93 2.85 19.58 -17.04
CA ALA A 93 2.67 18.16 -16.91
C ALA A 93 1.20 17.78 -16.63
N ALA A 94 0.53 18.50 -15.73
CA ALA A 94 -0.86 18.26 -15.37
C ALA A 94 -1.83 18.56 -16.52
N LEU A 95 -1.57 19.62 -17.28
CA LEU A 95 -2.36 20.00 -18.47
C LEU A 95 -2.15 18.99 -19.60
N ALA A 96 -0.92 18.61 -19.92
CA ALA A 96 -0.65 17.61 -20.96
C ALA A 96 -1.33 16.26 -20.67
N GLU A 97 -1.38 15.85 -19.42
CA GLU A 97 -1.99 14.63 -18.93
C GLU A 97 -3.50 14.77 -18.57
N CYS A 98 -4.13 15.90 -18.89
CA CYS A 98 -5.50 16.21 -18.43
C CYS A 98 -6.58 15.27 -18.99
N ALA A 99 -6.33 14.62 -20.11
CA ALA A 99 -7.25 13.67 -20.75
C ALA A 99 -7.06 12.22 -20.25
N SER A 100 -5.95 11.92 -19.61
CA SER A 100 -5.60 10.57 -19.14
C SER A 100 -6.29 10.25 -17.81
N SER A 101 -6.79 9.02 -17.68
CA SER A 101 -7.34 8.48 -16.44
C SER A 101 -6.30 7.76 -15.57
N HIS A 102 -5.06 7.72 -16.02
CA HIS A 102 -3.98 7.00 -15.34
C HIS A 102 -3.73 7.55 -13.92
N PRO A 103 -3.40 6.71 -12.92
CA PRO A 103 -3.11 7.18 -11.55
C PRO A 103 -2.03 8.26 -11.47
N ILE A 104 -1.00 8.18 -12.31
CA ILE A 104 0.07 9.19 -12.43
C ILE A 104 -0.50 10.55 -12.85
N SER A 105 -1.37 10.59 -13.84
CA SER A 105 -1.99 11.83 -14.32
C SER A 105 -2.80 12.51 -13.22
N LYS A 106 -3.54 11.73 -12.43
CA LYS A 106 -4.25 12.24 -11.26
C LYS A 106 -3.32 12.79 -10.18
N SER A 107 -2.15 12.19 -10.00
CA SER A 107 -1.11 12.69 -9.10
C SER A 107 -0.58 14.04 -9.53
N LEU A 108 -0.25 14.19 -10.82
CA LEU A 108 0.22 15.44 -11.39
C LEU A 108 -0.81 16.56 -11.24
N GLN A 109 -2.08 16.26 -11.52
CA GLN A 109 -3.18 17.24 -11.37
C GLN A 109 -3.36 17.67 -9.90
N ARG A 110 -3.30 16.73 -8.95
CA ARG A 110 -3.37 17.04 -7.51
C ARG A 110 -2.19 17.91 -7.07
N ALA A 111 -0.97 17.56 -7.49
CA ALA A 111 0.24 18.28 -7.14
C ALA A 111 0.26 19.70 -7.72
N TYR A 112 -0.29 19.91 -8.91
CA TYR A 112 -0.47 21.23 -9.48
C TYR A 112 -1.46 22.06 -8.65
N GLY A 113 -2.59 21.48 -8.23
CA GLY A 113 -3.60 22.11 -7.37
C GLY A 113 -4.32 23.31 -7.99
N GLY A 114 -4.06 23.59 -9.27
CA GLY A 114 -4.74 24.64 -10.03
C GLY A 114 -5.90 24.10 -10.86
N GLU A 115 -6.65 25.00 -11.46
CA GLU A 115 -7.72 24.64 -12.38
C GLU A 115 -7.14 24.01 -13.66
N ILE A 116 -7.71 22.89 -14.09
CA ILE A 116 -7.34 22.19 -15.32
C ILE A 116 -8.27 22.63 -16.45
N ASP A 117 -7.90 23.69 -17.14
CA ASP A 117 -8.61 24.16 -18.31
C ASP A 117 -8.19 23.37 -19.56
N ARG A 118 -9.05 22.45 -20.00
CA ARG A 118 -8.82 21.61 -21.17
C ARG A 118 -8.78 22.38 -22.48
N HIS A 119 -9.33 23.60 -22.55
CA HIS A 119 -9.29 24.43 -23.75
C HIS A 119 -7.88 24.95 -24.06
N ARG A 120 -6.99 24.95 -23.06
CA ARG A 120 -5.58 25.28 -23.25
C ARG A 120 -4.76 24.18 -23.90
N VAL A 121 -5.35 22.97 -24.06
CA VAL A 121 -4.64 21.78 -24.52
C VAL A 121 -5.18 21.31 -25.87
N THR A 122 -4.31 21.19 -26.86
CA THR A 122 -4.62 20.69 -28.20
C THR A 122 -3.59 19.63 -28.65
N ASP A 123 -3.87 18.94 -29.74
CA ASP A 123 -2.95 17.98 -30.39
C ASP A 123 -2.43 16.87 -29.44
N VAL A 124 -3.30 16.39 -28.54
CA VAL A 124 -2.93 15.33 -27.58
C VAL A 124 -2.73 14.00 -28.29
N GLN A 125 -1.54 13.44 -28.16
CA GLN A 125 -1.17 12.12 -28.70
C GLN A 125 -0.60 11.26 -27.58
N GLU A 126 -1.28 10.18 -27.24
CA GLU A 126 -0.79 9.18 -26.31
C GLU A 126 0.14 8.21 -27.06
N ILE A 127 1.35 8.04 -26.56
CA ILE A 127 2.35 7.08 -27.05
C ILE A 127 2.41 5.94 -26.06
N SER A 128 1.72 4.85 -26.39
CA SER A 128 1.54 3.71 -25.50
C SER A 128 2.85 3.24 -24.87
N GLY A 129 2.87 3.13 -23.55
CA GLY A 129 4.02 2.71 -22.75
C GLY A 129 5.16 3.74 -22.66
N ASN A 130 5.02 4.93 -23.24
CA ASN A 130 6.07 5.95 -23.23
C ASN A 130 5.63 7.26 -22.57
N GLY A 131 4.42 7.73 -22.85
CA GLY A 131 3.89 8.99 -22.32
C GLY A 131 2.98 9.70 -23.32
N ILE A 132 2.87 11.02 -23.17
CA ILE A 132 1.96 11.88 -23.95
C ILE A 132 2.74 13.05 -24.54
N THR A 133 2.36 13.44 -25.76
CA THR A 133 2.71 14.73 -26.34
C THR A 133 1.44 15.54 -26.55
N ALA A 134 1.52 16.84 -26.30
CA ALA A 134 0.38 17.77 -26.45
C ALA A 134 0.88 19.19 -26.74
N LYS A 135 -0.02 20.06 -27.17
CA LYS A 135 0.22 21.49 -27.18
C LYS A 135 -0.53 22.15 -26.02
N VAL A 136 0.18 22.85 -25.17
CA VAL A 136 -0.37 23.62 -24.05
C VAL A 136 -0.13 25.10 -24.32
N ASP A 137 -1.19 25.88 -24.48
CA ASP A 137 -1.13 27.28 -24.87
C ASP A 137 -0.29 27.52 -26.16
N GLY A 138 -0.33 26.59 -27.09
CA GLY A 138 0.45 26.64 -28.34
C GLY A 138 1.90 26.15 -28.22
N THR A 139 2.36 25.82 -27.02
CA THR A 139 3.71 25.30 -26.73
C THR A 139 3.73 23.78 -26.84
N ASP A 140 4.71 23.20 -27.50
CA ASP A 140 4.86 21.74 -27.62
C ASP A 140 5.36 21.15 -26.29
N VAL A 141 4.60 20.25 -25.71
CA VAL A 141 4.89 19.61 -24.41
C VAL A 141 4.94 18.11 -24.56
N ALA A 142 6.01 17.48 -24.07
CA ALA A 142 6.13 16.03 -23.98
C ALA A 142 6.31 15.61 -22.52
N VAL A 143 5.48 14.67 -22.06
CA VAL A 143 5.46 14.14 -20.68
C VAL A 143 5.54 12.62 -20.73
N GLY A 144 6.54 12.01 -20.12
CA GLY A 144 6.65 10.57 -20.13
C GLY A 144 7.95 10.02 -19.54
N ASN A 145 8.25 8.77 -19.85
CA ASN A 145 9.46 8.10 -19.37
C ASN A 145 10.68 8.47 -20.26
N SER A 146 11.86 7.96 -19.89
CA SER A 146 13.10 8.17 -20.64
C SER A 146 13.00 7.71 -22.11
N LYS A 147 12.23 6.63 -22.40
CA LYS A 147 12.03 6.15 -23.77
C LYS A 147 11.32 7.16 -24.66
N LEU A 148 10.43 7.98 -24.09
CA LEU A 148 9.80 9.07 -24.82
C LEU A 148 10.85 10.14 -25.18
N MET A 149 11.70 10.51 -24.23
CA MET A 149 12.78 11.49 -24.47
C MET A 149 13.75 11.00 -25.55
N ASP A 150 14.18 9.73 -25.48
CA ASP A 150 15.04 9.10 -26.48
C ASP A 150 14.40 9.12 -27.89
N ARG A 151 13.11 8.79 -27.97
CA ARG A 151 12.36 8.78 -29.24
C ARG A 151 12.24 10.17 -29.87
N LEU A 152 12.16 11.21 -29.04
CA LEU A 152 12.10 12.61 -29.48
C LEU A 152 13.50 13.21 -29.69
N GLY A 153 14.57 12.46 -29.44
CA GLY A 153 15.96 12.94 -29.54
C GLY A 153 16.33 14.00 -28.51
N ILE A 154 15.66 14.01 -27.36
CA ILE A 154 15.86 14.97 -26.29
C ILE A 154 16.81 14.38 -25.24
N ALA A 155 17.92 15.04 -24.99
CA ALA A 155 18.84 14.67 -23.92
C ALA A 155 18.15 14.89 -22.55
N TRP A 156 18.14 13.85 -21.73
CA TRP A 156 17.50 13.87 -20.41
C TRP A 156 18.54 13.55 -19.33
N HIS A 157 18.20 13.87 -18.07
CA HIS A 157 19.04 13.58 -16.92
C HIS A 157 18.50 12.37 -16.16
N ASP A 158 19.40 11.45 -15.80
CA ASP A 158 19.05 10.34 -14.91
C ASP A 158 18.75 10.86 -13.52
N CYS A 159 17.84 10.18 -12.84
CA CYS A 159 17.42 10.52 -11.48
C CYS A 159 17.64 9.34 -10.55
N HIS A 160 18.38 9.58 -9.48
CA HIS A 160 18.63 8.58 -8.44
C HIS A 160 17.55 8.53 -7.35
N SER A 161 16.54 9.38 -7.43
CA SER A 161 15.41 9.36 -6.49
C SER A 161 14.57 8.09 -6.62
N VAL A 162 13.97 7.69 -5.52
CA VAL A 162 13.13 6.50 -5.45
C VAL A 162 11.72 6.85 -5.90
N GLY A 163 11.25 6.19 -6.96
CA GLY A 163 9.91 6.41 -7.52
C GLY A 163 9.84 6.24 -9.02
N THR A 164 8.67 6.52 -9.57
CA THR A 164 8.45 6.63 -11.02
C THR A 164 8.88 8.01 -11.47
N ILE A 165 9.79 8.07 -12.44
CA ILE A 165 10.34 9.31 -12.97
C ILE A 165 9.57 9.67 -14.24
N ILE A 166 9.01 10.87 -14.25
CA ILE A 166 8.30 11.46 -15.36
C ILE A 166 9.14 12.64 -15.86
N HIS A 167 9.65 12.53 -17.07
CA HIS A 167 10.39 13.59 -17.74
C HIS A 167 9.44 14.55 -18.44
N LEU A 168 9.78 15.83 -18.40
CA LEU A 168 9.08 16.89 -19.12
C LEU A 168 10.02 17.55 -20.12
N ALA A 169 9.54 17.70 -21.35
CA ALA A 169 10.19 18.53 -22.35
C ALA A 169 9.22 19.56 -22.93
N ILE A 170 9.72 20.74 -23.24
CA ILE A 170 8.98 21.87 -23.75
C ILE A 170 9.72 22.41 -25.00
N ASP A 171 9.01 22.56 -26.10
CA ASP A 171 9.56 23.02 -27.41
C ASP A 171 10.83 22.26 -27.80
N GLY A 172 10.83 20.92 -27.57
CA GLY A 172 11.96 20.06 -27.90
C GLY A 172 13.16 20.17 -26.97
N GLN A 173 13.06 20.92 -25.88
CA GLN A 173 14.11 21.05 -24.87
C GLN A 173 13.70 20.40 -23.54
N TYR A 174 14.66 19.74 -22.89
CA TYR A 174 14.43 19.16 -21.58
C TYR A 174 14.11 20.22 -20.53
N ALA A 175 12.97 20.10 -19.85
CA ALA A 175 12.49 21.06 -18.87
C ALA A 175 12.63 20.58 -17.42
N GLY A 176 12.87 19.30 -17.20
CA GLY A 176 13.04 18.70 -15.88
C GLY A 176 12.36 17.35 -15.73
N HIS A 177 12.35 16.81 -14.53
CA HIS A 177 11.60 15.61 -14.23
C HIS A 177 10.86 15.68 -12.89
N ILE A 178 9.80 14.93 -12.81
CA ILE A 178 8.92 14.81 -11.64
C ILE A 178 9.08 13.38 -11.10
N VAL A 179 9.28 13.25 -9.80
CA VAL A 179 9.34 11.97 -9.11
C VAL A 179 8.00 11.70 -8.45
N ILE A 180 7.43 10.54 -8.73
CA ILE A 180 6.14 10.11 -8.20
C ILE A 180 6.36 8.81 -7.44
N SER A 181 5.92 8.76 -6.20
CA SER A 181 6.02 7.58 -5.35
C SER A 181 4.67 7.24 -4.70
N ASP A 182 4.47 5.97 -4.41
CA ASP A 182 3.35 5.52 -3.61
C ASP A 182 3.61 5.87 -2.13
N VAL A 183 2.62 6.43 -1.47
CA VAL A 183 2.75 6.94 -0.10
C VAL A 183 2.60 5.81 0.90
N VAL A 184 3.59 5.63 1.76
CA VAL A 184 3.54 4.68 2.88
C VAL A 184 2.43 5.09 3.86
N LYS A 185 1.67 4.12 4.38
CA LYS A 185 0.65 4.40 5.40
C LYS A 185 1.30 4.89 6.70
N PRO A 186 0.72 5.90 7.38
CA PRO A 186 1.32 6.52 8.56
C PRO A 186 1.70 5.53 9.67
N HIS A 187 0.92 4.46 9.84
CA HIS A 187 1.10 3.47 10.90
C HIS A 187 1.68 2.14 10.44
N ALA A 188 2.18 2.04 9.20
CA ALA A 188 2.69 0.78 8.66
C ALA A 188 3.94 0.30 9.41
N LYS A 189 4.86 1.21 9.73
CA LYS A 189 6.08 0.89 10.48
C LYS A 189 5.78 0.42 11.90
N GLU A 190 4.88 1.14 12.59
CA GLU A 190 4.46 0.76 13.95
C GLU A 190 3.74 -0.59 13.95
N ALA A 191 2.90 -0.86 12.94
CA ALA A 191 2.22 -2.14 12.81
C ALA A 191 3.21 -3.31 12.62
N ILE A 192 4.24 -3.15 11.78
CA ILE A 192 5.29 -4.16 11.61
C ILE A 192 6.07 -4.37 12.90
N ALA A 193 6.42 -3.30 13.60
CA ALA A 193 7.10 -3.39 14.90
C ALA A 193 6.25 -4.12 15.95
N ALA A 194 4.94 -3.83 16.00
CA ALA A 194 4.00 -4.48 16.91
C ALA A 194 3.84 -5.99 16.60
N LEU A 195 3.83 -6.37 15.33
CA LEU A 195 3.79 -7.79 14.94
C LEU A 195 5.04 -8.54 15.40
N LYS A 196 6.23 -7.94 15.25
CA LYS A 196 7.48 -8.52 15.75
C LYS A 196 7.47 -8.67 17.28
N GLN A 197 6.96 -7.68 18.00
CA GLN A 197 6.77 -7.76 19.45
C GLN A 197 5.76 -8.83 19.87
N ALA A 198 4.75 -9.09 19.04
CA ALA A 198 3.77 -10.14 19.28
C ALA A 198 4.26 -11.57 18.95
N GLY A 199 5.52 -11.72 18.51
CA GLY A 199 6.15 -13.02 18.25
C GLY A 199 6.24 -13.42 16.78
N VAL A 200 5.96 -12.51 15.84
CA VAL A 200 6.25 -12.73 14.41
C VAL A 200 7.76 -12.72 14.21
N GLU A 201 8.29 -13.82 13.71
CA GLU A 201 9.73 -14.02 13.52
C GLU A 201 10.24 -13.35 12.24
N LYS A 202 9.37 -13.23 11.22
CA LYS A 202 9.75 -12.73 9.90
C LYS A 202 8.61 -11.99 9.21
N THR A 203 8.95 -10.86 8.63
CA THR A 203 8.05 -10.07 7.78
C THR A 203 8.59 -10.01 6.35
N VAL A 204 7.72 -10.21 5.38
CA VAL A 204 8.07 -10.27 3.96
C VAL A 204 7.18 -9.30 3.19
N MET A 205 7.75 -8.56 2.26
CA MET A 205 7.00 -7.70 1.34
C MET A 205 7.06 -8.27 -0.08
N LEU A 206 5.89 -8.38 -0.72
CA LEU A 206 5.76 -8.72 -2.13
C LEU A 206 5.43 -7.47 -2.94
N THR A 207 6.11 -7.29 -4.06
CA THR A 207 5.88 -6.14 -4.94
C THR A 207 6.32 -6.43 -6.37
N GLY A 208 5.61 -5.85 -7.34
CA GLY A 208 6.04 -5.81 -8.75
C GLY A 208 6.94 -4.63 -9.10
N ASP A 209 7.33 -3.81 -8.12
CA ASP A 209 8.18 -2.64 -8.36
C ASP A 209 9.63 -3.03 -8.68
N ILE A 210 10.35 -2.07 -9.26
CA ILE A 210 11.80 -2.23 -9.45
C ILE A 210 12.51 -2.38 -8.09
N ARG A 211 13.53 -3.23 -8.05
CA ARG A 211 14.26 -3.61 -6.82
C ARG A 211 14.63 -2.43 -5.93
N ARG A 212 15.13 -1.33 -6.51
CA ARG A 212 15.53 -0.13 -5.77
C ARG A 212 14.39 0.51 -4.97
N VAL A 213 13.19 0.58 -5.55
CA VAL A 213 12.00 1.12 -4.88
C VAL A 213 11.55 0.19 -3.76
N ALA A 214 11.53 -1.09 -4.05
CA ALA A 214 11.16 -2.13 -3.10
C ALA A 214 12.08 -2.15 -1.86
N ASP A 215 13.39 -2.15 -2.06
CA ASP A 215 14.38 -2.15 -0.98
C ASP A 215 14.31 -0.87 -0.12
N HIS A 216 14.02 0.28 -0.74
CA HIS A 216 13.84 1.54 0.00
C HIS A 216 12.64 1.48 0.94
N VAL A 217 11.47 1.09 0.44
CA VAL A 217 10.24 0.97 1.24
C VAL A 217 10.42 -0.07 2.35
N ALA A 218 11.04 -1.21 2.04
CA ALA A 218 11.31 -2.25 3.03
C ALA A 218 12.25 -1.76 4.14
N GLY A 219 13.28 -1.01 3.79
CA GLY A 219 14.20 -0.39 4.76
C GLY A 219 13.51 0.64 5.65
N GLU A 220 12.65 1.50 5.07
CA GLU A 220 11.86 2.48 5.83
C GLU A 220 10.92 1.80 6.84
N LEU A 221 10.26 0.72 6.42
CA LEU A 221 9.30 -0.03 7.22
C LEU A 221 9.93 -1.09 8.13
N CYS A 222 11.23 -1.35 7.99
CA CYS A 222 11.94 -2.42 8.71
C CYS A 222 11.36 -3.83 8.43
N VAL A 223 10.99 -4.10 7.17
CA VAL A 223 10.61 -5.42 6.68
C VAL A 223 11.87 -6.26 6.46
N ASP A 224 11.81 -7.57 6.76
CA ASP A 224 13.00 -8.42 6.77
C ASP A 224 13.39 -8.92 5.37
N GLU A 225 12.41 -9.17 4.49
CA GLU A 225 12.64 -9.63 3.12
C GLU A 225 11.71 -8.95 2.10
N VAL A 226 12.18 -8.89 0.84
CA VAL A 226 11.46 -8.33 -0.30
C VAL A 226 11.54 -9.26 -1.50
N HIS A 227 10.40 -9.53 -2.12
CA HIS A 227 10.25 -10.33 -3.34
C HIS A 227 9.36 -9.65 -4.37
#